data_8daf9d31ddc3ed0e8afc2567eddb3748
#
_entry.id   8daf9d31ddc3ed0e8afc2567eddb3748
#
_cell.length_a   1.000
_cell.length_b   1.000
_cell.length_c   1.000
_cell.angle_alpha   90.00
_cell.angle_beta   90.00
_cell.angle_gamma   90.00
#
_symmetry.space_group_name_H-M   'P 1'
#
loop_
_entity.id
_entity.type
_entity.pdbx_description
1 polymer ?
#
loop_
_entity_poly.entity_id
_entity_poly.type
_entity_poly.pdbx_seq_one_letter_code
_entity_poly.pdbx_strand_id
1 'polypeptide(L)'
;MITRRDFLTAAAAAATLAGTGLGGLGRLAAQQRLEEKDLLAFEPLGNVTLVHLTDIHAQLVPLHFREPSINIGVGSAKGRVPHLTGEAFRKQFRIADKSAEAFALTYDDFASLAANYGRMGGLDRIATIVKSIRAARGANMLLLDGGDTWTNSWTSLKTNGQDMVDVMATLRPDAMTGHWEFTLGDARVKELADKLGFPFLAQNVRDSEFEDRVFPARKMFDRGGVKVAVIGQAFPFTPIANPRWMIPKWTFGIREADLQKEVDDARAEGAGLVVLLSHNGFDVDVKVAEVVKGIVVILSGHT
;
A
#
# COMPACT_ATOMS: atom_id res chain seq x y z
N MET A 1 11.20 5.26 -19.92
CA MET A 1 10.43 5.77 -18.77
C MET A 1 9.03 5.23 -18.90
N ILE A 2 8.62 4.35 -18.00
CA ILE A 2 7.22 3.91 -17.92
C ILE A 2 6.42 5.12 -17.46
N THR A 3 5.45 5.55 -18.26
CA THR A 3 4.57 6.63 -17.89
C THR A 3 3.53 6.12 -16.89
N ARG A 4 2.90 7.03 -16.09
CA ARG A 4 1.73 6.69 -15.25
C ARG A 4 0.64 5.96 -16.05
N ARG A 5 0.56 6.22 -17.34
CA ARG A 5 -0.35 5.57 -18.28
C ARG A 5 0.01 4.10 -18.47
N ASP A 6 1.29 3.77 -18.61
CA ASP A 6 1.76 2.39 -18.79
C ASP A 6 1.54 1.56 -17.54
N PHE A 7 1.69 2.16 -16.34
CA PHE A 7 1.39 1.51 -15.06
C PHE A 7 -0.12 1.24 -14.89
N LEU A 8 -0.96 2.24 -15.18
CA LEU A 8 -2.42 2.07 -15.13
C LEU A 8 -2.90 1.07 -16.20
N THR A 9 -2.26 1.04 -17.36
CA THR A 9 -2.55 0.07 -18.42
C THR A 9 -2.17 -1.35 -18.00
N ALA A 10 -1.05 -1.52 -17.30
CA ALA A 10 -0.62 -2.82 -16.76
C ALA A 10 -1.54 -3.29 -15.61
N ALA A 11 -1.93 -2.37 -14.71
CA ALA A 11 -2.89 -2.67 -13.64
C ALA A 11 -4.29 -2.98 -14.19
N ALA A 12 -4.73 -2.26 -15.23
CA ALA A 12 -5.98 -2.54 -15.93
C ALA A 12 -5.92 -3.86 -16.70
N ALA A 13 -4.78 -4.19 -17.33
CA ALA A 13 -4.59 -5.48 -18.00
C ALA A 13 -4.73 -6.66 -17.03
N ALA A 14 -4.20 -6.55 -15.81
CA ALA A 14 -4.37 -7.56 -14.77
C ALA A 14 -5.85 -7.72 -14.33
N ALA A 15 -6.63 -6.63 -14.37
CA ALA A 15 -8.06 -6.66 -14.03
C ALA A 15 -8.95 -7.18 -15.19
N THR A 16 -8.58 -6.94 -16.45
CA THR A 16 -9.40 -7.29 -17.63
C THR A 16 -9.39 -8.77 -17.98
N LEU A 17 -8.42 -9.51 -17.50
CA LEU A 17 -8.28 -10.93 -17.85
C LEU A 17 -9.17 -11.87 -17.04
N ALA A 18 -9.84 -11.38 -16.03
CA ALA A 18 -10.85 -12.16 -15.30
C ALA A 18 -12.26 -12.08 -15.90
N GLY A 19 -12.49 -11.29 -16.95
CA GLY A 19 -13.82 -11.07 -17.51
C GLY A 19 -13.87 -11.07 -19.04
N THR A 20 -14.72 -11.87 -19.61
CA THR A 20 -14.98 -12.03 -21.04
C THR A 20 -15.70 -10.83 -21.70
N GLY A 21 -15.35 -9.61 -21.32
CA GLY A 21 -15.92 -8.39 -21.89
C GLY A 21 -14.98 -7.72 -22.90
N LEU A 22 -15.43 -7.58 -24.11
CA LEU A 22 -14.72 -7.10 -25.32
C LEU A 22 -14.35 -5.61 -25.29
N GLY A 23 -13.55 -5.14 -24.36
CA GLY A 23 -12.78 -3.90 -24.46
C GLY A 23 -11.50 -4.10 -25.29
N GLY A 24 -10.86 -3.03 -25.74
CA GLY A 24 -9.73 -3.10 -26.69
C GLY A 24 -8.58 -4.04 -26.28
N LEU A 25 -8.30 -4.21 -24.96
CA LEU A 25 -7.33 -5.18 -24.45
C LEU A 25 -7.87 -6.61 -24.46
N GLY A 26 -9.19 -6.81 -24.23
CA GLY A 26 -9.81 -8.11 -24.40
C GLY A 26 -9.75 -8.60 -25.86
N ARG A 27 -9.81 -7.68 -26.83
CA ARG A 27 -9.57 -8.02 -28.26
C ARG A 27 -8.11 -8.36 -28.54
N LEU A 28 -7.16 -7.64 -27.96
CA LEU A 28 -5.74 -7.96 -28.07
C LEU A 28 -5.40 -9.28 -27.36
N ALA A 29 -5.96 -9.53 -26.18
CA ALA A 29 -5.82 -10.79 -25.46
C ALA A 29 -6.40 -11.97 -26.25
N ALA A 30 -7.59 -11.82 -26.84
CA ALA A 30 -8.22 -12.83 -27.66
C ALA A 30 -7.44 -13.08 -28.98
N GLN A 31 -6.79 -12.05 -29.53
CA GLN A 31 -5.96 -12.17 -30.73
C GLN A 31 -4.56 -12.74 -30.45
N GLN A 32 -3.98 -12.49 -29.26
CA GLN A 32 -2.61 -12.94 -28.91
C GLN A 32 -2.58 -14.20 -28.06
N ARG A 33 -3.75 -14.80 -27.69
CA ARG A 33 -3.81 -15.95 -26.77
C ARG A 33 -2.96 -15.72 -25.51
N LEU A 34 -3.17 -14.60 -24.81
CA LEU A 34 -2.48 -14.33 -23.56
C LEU A 34 -2.77 -15.47 -22.57
N GLU A 35 -1.74 -16.12 -22.09
CA GLU A 35 -1.81 -17.12 -21.04
C GLU A 35 -1.63 -16.46 -19.68
N GLU A 36 -2.04 -17.12 -18.61
CA GLU A 36 -1.85 -16.61 -17.23
C GLU A 36 -0.40 -16.18 -16.94
N LYS A 37 0.57 -16.92 -17.48
CA LYS A 37 2.00 -16.60 -17.37
C LYS A 37 2.37 -15.23 -17.95
N ASP A 38 1.67 -14.79 -19.01
CA ASP A 38 1.95 -13.49 -19.65
C ASP A 38 1.46 -12.33 -18.78
N LEU A 39 0.42 -12.58 -17.96
CA LEU A 39 -0.12 -11.64 -16.99
C LEU A 39 0.73 -11.48 -15.75
N LEU A 40 1.44 -12.53 -15.41
CA LEU A 40 2.33 -12.59 -14.26
C LEU A 40 3.79 -12.32 -14.66
N ALA A 41 4.04 -11.97 -15.93
CA ALA A 41 5.37 -11.60 -16.42
C ALA A 41 5.64 -10.12 -16.18
N PHE A 42 6.57 -9.84 -15.28
CA PHE A 42 7.00 -8.48 -14.95
C PHE A 42 8.46 -8.31 -15.42
N GLU A 43 8.66 -7.55 -16.50
CA GLU A 43 10.01 -7.25 -16.96
C GLU A 43 10.79 -6.41 -15.93
N PRO A 44 12.03 -6.81 -15.63
CA PRO A 44 12.85 -6.07 -14.68
C PRO A 44 13.37 -4.76 -15.30
N LEU A 45 13.06 -3.63 -14.68
CA LEU A 45 13.43 -2.29 -15.13
C LEU A 45 14.50 -1.63 -14.26
N GLY A 46 15.31 -2.35 -13.58
CA GLY A 46 16.34 -1.79 -12.72
C GLY A 46 16.92 -2.82 -11.78
N ASN A 47 17.81 -2.37 -10.91
CA ASN A 47 18.52 -3.25 -9.99
C ASN A 47 17.65 -3.65 -8.80
N VAL A 48 16.79 -2.75 -8.32
CA VAL A 48 15.94 -2.96 -7.14
C VAL A 48 14.47 -2.92 -7.55
N THR A 49 13.69 -3.88 -7.09
CA THR A 49 12.23 -3.90 -7.25
C THR A 49 11.58 -3.65 -5.90
N LEU A 50 10.76 -2.61 -5.82
CA LEU A 50 9.91 -2.32 -4.67
C LEU A 50 8.50 -2.81 -5.00
N VAL A 51 7.99 -3.75 -4.23
CA VAL A 51 6.58 -4.21 -4.28
C VAL A 51 5.89 -3.66 -3.04
N HIS A 52 4.85 -2.87 -3.25
CA HIS A 52 4.12 -2.20 -2.20
C HIS A 52 2.71 -2.73 -2.10
N LEU A 53 2.32 -3.12 -0.89
CA LEU A 53 0.96 -3.43 -0.47
C LEU A 53 0.55 -2.41 0.58
N THR A 54 -0.71 -2.04 0.63
CA THR A 54 -1.25 -1.17 1.67
C THR A 54 -2.76 -1.35 1.76
N ASP A 55 -3.35 -0.99 2.89
CA ASP A 55 -4.81 -0.92 3.08
C ASP A 55 -5.53 -2.25 2.73
N ILE A 56 -4.95 -3.36 3.15
CA ILE A 56 -5.50 -4.72 2.91
C ILE A 56 -6.78 -4.92 3.72
N HIS A 57 -6.90 -4.28 4.88
CA HIS A 57 -8.06 -4.32 5.76
C HIS A 57 -8.57 -5.74 6.06
N ALA A 58 -7.63 -6.66 6.29
CA ALA A 58 -7.89 -8.06 6.59
C ALA A 58 -8.76 -8.79 5.53
N GLN A 59 -8.65 -8.39 4.25
CA GLN A 59 -9.34 -9.02 3.15
C GLN A 59 -8.52 -10.19 2.57
N LEU A 60 -8.80 -11.40 3.07
CA LEU A 60 -8.09 -12.61 2.64
C LEU A 60 -8.58 -13.15 1.31
N VAL A 61 -9.87 -13.02 1.02
CA VAL A 61 -10.51 -13.62 -0.15
C VAL A 61 -11.19 -12.56 -1.01
N PRO A 62 -11.36 -12.80 -2.32
CA PRO A 62 -12.03 -11.87 -3.22
C PRO A 62 -13.46 -11.56 -2.78
N LEU A 63 -13.86 -10.30 -2.96
CA LEU A 63 -15.20 -9.82 -2.65
C LEU A 63 -15.75 -8.91 -3.74
N HIS A 64 -17.02 -8.57 -3.65
CA HIS A 64 -17.61 -7.52 -4.47
C HIS A 64 -17.25 -6.16 -3.85
N PHE A 65 -16.19 -5.55 -4.39
CA PHE A 65 -15.73 -4.24 -3.94
C PHE A 65 -16.48 -3.14 -4.69
N ARG A 66 -16.76 -2.06 -3.98
CA ARG A 66 -17.30 -0.83 -4.55
C ARG A 66 -16.48 0.35 -4.05
N GLU A 67 -15.97 1.14 -4.98
CA GLU A 67 -15.33 2.41 -4.64
C GLU A 67 -16.29 3.29 -3.82
N PRO A 68 -15.83 4.00 -2.77
CA PRO A 68 -16.60 5.06 -2.14
C PRO A 68 -16.99 6.12 -3.15
N SER A 69 -18.25 6.62 -3.07
CA SER A 69 -18.73 7.64 -4.01
C SER A 69 -18.13 9.03 -3.77
N ILE A 70 -17.37 9.20 -2.70
CA ILE A 70 -16.75 10.45 -2.32
C ILE A 70 -15.28 10.17 -1.95
N ASN A 71 -14.39 11.00 -2.50
CA ASN A 71 -13.00 11.13 -2.07
C ASN A 71 -12.71 12.61 -1.86
N ILE A 72 -12.46 12.99 -0.60
CA ILE A 72 -12.40 14.39 -0.18
C ILE A 72 -10.97 14.91 -0.27
N GLY A 73 -10.71 15.75 -1.27
CA GLY A 73 -9.52 16.60 -1.29
C GLY A 73 -9.75 17.89 -0.51
N VAL A 74 -8.70 18.39 0.15
CA VAL A 74 -8.72 19.61 0.95
C VAL A 74 -8.03 20.75 0.21
N GLY A 75 -8.55 21.97 0.33
CA GLY A 75 -7.95 23.16 -0.27
C GLY A 75 -7.80 23.05 -1.78
N SER A 76 -6.61 23.20 -2.30
CA SER A 76 -6.29 23.13 -3.73
C SER A 76 -6.32 21.72 -4.32
N ALA A 77 -6.35 20.67 -3.49
CA ALA A 77 -6.45 19.28 -3.93
C ALA A 77 -7.89 18.88 -4.30
N LYS A 78 -8.90 19.64 -3.85
CA LYS A 78 -10.31 19.36 -4.12
C LYS A 78 -10.60 19.25 -5.62
N GLY A 79 -11.20 18.14 -6.03
CA GLY A 79 -11.57 17.88 -7.43
C GLY A 79 -10.39 17.64 -8.36
N ARG A 80 -9.21 17.35 -7.82
CA ARG A 80 -8.02 16.94 -8.57
C ARG A 80 -7.63 15.51 -8.23
N VAL A 81 -6.83 14.88 -9.08
CA VAL A 81 -6.24 13.56 -8.83
C VAL A 81 -5.39 13.64 -7.55
N PRO A 82 -5.53 12.69 -6.61
CA PRO A 82 -6.30 11.45 -6.68
C PRO A 82 -7.76 11.57 -6.18
N HIS A 83 -8.22 12.77 -5.82
CA HIS A 83 -9.52 13.01 -5.19
C HIS A 83 -10.69 13.10 -6.20
N LEU A 84 -10.70 12.18 -7.15
CA LEU A 84 -11.76 12.02 -8.13
C LEU A 84 -12.39 10.63 -7.99
N THR A 85 -13.72 10.54 -8.10
CA THR A 85 -14.48 9.28 -8.06
C THR A 85 -15.48 9.20 -9.19
N GLY A 86 -15.93 7.98 -9.51
CA GLY A 86 -16.99 7.72 -10.47
C GLY A 86 -16.75 8.32 -11.86
N GLU A 87 -17.76 8.99 -12.39
CA GLU A 87 -17.71 9.58 -13.74
C GLU A 87 -16.57 10.59 -13.93
N ALA A 88 -16.27 11.41 -12.91
CA ALA A 88 -15.16 12.37 -12.98
C ALA A 88 -13.80 11.67 -13.13
N PHE A 89 -13.61 10.58 -12.40
CA PHE A 89 -12.43 9.74 -12.53
C PHE A 89 -12.35 9.09 -13.91
N ARG A 90 -13.44 8.49 -14.39
CA ARG A 90 -13.48 7.88 -15.73
C ARG A 90 -13.14 8.87 -16.83
N LYS A 91 -13.72 10.08 -16.78
CA LYS A 91 -13.42 11.14 -17.75
C LYS A 91 -11.96 11.56 -17.74
N GLN A 92 -11.39 11.76 -16.54
CA GLN A 92 -9.98 12.15 -16.38
C GLN A 92 -9.02 11.14 -17.00
N PHE A 93 -9.27 9.84 -16.78
CA PHE A 93 -8.41 8.76 -17.23
C PHE A 93 -8.87 8.10 -18.55
N ARG A 94 -9.92 8.61 -19.18
CA ARG A 94 -10.49 8.10 -20.43
C ARG A 94 -10.89 6.63 -20.36
N ILE A 95 -11.46 6.23 -19.24
CA ILE A 95 -11.97 4.88 -18.99
C ILE A 95 -13.32 4.74 -19.68
N ALA A 96 -13.47 3.68 -20.48
CA ALA A 96 -14.71 3.40 -21.18
C ALA A 96 -15.83 3.05 -20.19
N ASP A 97 -17.04 3.50 -20.49
CA ASP A 97 -18.22 3.14 -19.73
C ASP A 97 -18.45 1.62 -19.75
N LYS A 98 -18.94 1.07 -18.65
CA LYS A 98 -19.23 -0.37 -18.48
C LYS A 98 -18.08 -1.32 -18.78
N SER A 99 -16.84 -0.82 -18.79
CA SER A 99 -15.64 -1.64 -18.97
C SER A 99 -15.21 -2.33 -17.67
N ALA A 100 -14.27 -3.27 -17.77
CA ALA A 100 -13.67 -3.90 -16.62
C ALA A 100 -12.91 -2.90 -15.75
N GLU A 101 -12.27 -1.92 -16.38
CA GLU A 101 -11.60 -0.81 -15.70
C GLU A 101 -12.60 0.08 -14.95
N ALA A 102 -13.77 0.36 -15.53
CA ALA A 102 -14.82 1.10 -14.84
C ALA A 102 -15.30 0.35 -13.60
N PHE A 103 -15.45 -0.97 -13.68
CA PHE A 103 -15.80 -1.81 -12.53
C PHE A 103 -14.70 -1.85 -11.46
N ALA A 104 -13.44 -1.97 -11.87
CA ALA A 104 -12.31 -2.10 -10.96
C ALA A 104 -11.98 -0.79 -10.23
N LEU A 105 -12.22 0.37 -10.86
CA LEU A 105 -11.70 1.66 -10.44
C LEU A 105 -12.77 2.68 -10.06
N THR A 106 -14.05 2.36 -10.22
CA THR A 106 -15.16 3.29 -9.93
C THR A 106 -16.36 2.59 -9.30
N TYR A 107 -17.26 3.39 -8.72
CA TYR A 107 -18.53 2.89 -8.19
C TYR A 107 -19.67 2.90 -9.23
N ASP A 108 -19.41 3.40 -10.44
CA ASP A 108 -20.42 3.56 -11.48
C ASP A 108 -21.03 2.23 -11.90
N ASP A 109 -22.35 2.19 -12.04
CA ASP A 109 -23.13 1.03 -12.51
C ASP A 109 -22.80 -0.29 -11.77
N PHE A 110 -22.43 -0.18 -10.48
CA PHE A 110 -21.84 -1.25 -9.68
C PHE A 110 -22.63 -2.56 -9.74
N ALA A 111 -23.95 -2.53 -9.57
CA ALA A 111 -24.77 -3.74 -9.51
C ALA A 111 -24.70 -4.57 -10.81
N SER A 112 -24.77 -3.87 -11.96
CA SER A 112 -24.67 -4.48 -13.28
C SER A 112 -23.27 -5.03 -13.55
N LEU A 113 -22.23 -4.22 -13.24
CA LEU A 113 -20.85 -4.61 -13.48
C LEU A 113 -20.39 -5.72 -12.54
N ALA A 114 -20.81 -5.71 -11.27
CA ALA A 114 -20.54 -6.79 -10.33
C ALA A 114 -21.15 -8.14 -10.76
N ALA A 115 -22.35 -8.12 -11.34
CA ALA A 115 -22.96 -9.33 -11.89
C ALA A 115 -22.17 -9.88 -13.10
N ASN A 116 -21.55 -8.98 -13.89
CA ASN A 116 -20.78 -9.34 -15.07
C ASN A 116 -19.33 -9.75 -14.76
N TYR A 117 -18.65 -8.99 -13.91
CA TYR A 117 -17.21 -9.16 -13.63
C TYR A 117 -16.90 -9.97 -12.35
N GLY A 118 -17.86 -10.08 -11.43
CA GLY A 118 -17.74 -10.89 -10.23
C GLY A 118 -16.90 -10.25 -9.12
N ARG A 119 -16.27 -11.09 -8.30
CA ARG A 119 -15.48 -10.67 -7.14
C ARG A 119 -14.06 -10.31 -7.54
N MET A 120 -13.49 -9.30 -6.84
CA MET A 120 -12.12 -8.81 -7.06
C MET A 120 -11.32 -8.75 -5.76
N GLY A 121 -10.03 -8.45 -5.88
CA GLY A 121 -9.11 -8.36 -4.74
C GLY A 121 -8.84 -9.72 -4.12
N GLY A 122 -8.54 -9.70 -2.83
CA GLY A 122 -8.16 -10.86 -2.04
C GLY A 122 -6.65 -11.04 -1.93
N LEU A 123 -6.17 -11.23 -0.69
CA LEU A 123 -4.73 -11.41 -0.44
C LEU A 123 -4.23 -12.75 -1.02
N ASP A 124 -5.10 -13.75 -1.19
CA ASP A 124 -4.80 -15.01 -1.88
C ASP A 124 -4.33 -14.78 -3.33
N ARG A 125 -4.99 -13.89 -4.06
CA ARG A 125 -4.59 -13.51 -5.44
C ARG A 125 -3.34 -12.63 -5.43
N ILE A 126 -3.25 -11.67 -4.52
CA ILE A 126 -2.06 -10.84 -4.34
C ILE A 126 -0.84 -11.71 -4.04
N ALA A 127 -0.97 -12.73 -3.20
CA ALA A 127 0.10 -13.66 -2.89
C ALA A 127 0.61 -14.40 -4.15
N THR A 128 -0.25 -14.71 -5.10
CA THR A 128 0.14 -15.29 -6.39
C THR A 128 1.02 -14.32 -7.20
N ILE A 129 0.61 -13.06 -7.28
CA ILE A 129 1.37 -12.00 -7.96
C ILE A 129 2.73 -11.78 -7.27
N VAL A 130 2.73 -11.64 -5.96
CA VAL A 130 3.97 -11.47 -5.17
C VAL A 130 4.91 -12.65 -5.37
N LYS A 131 4.38 -13.88 -5.39
CA LYS A 131 5.17 -15.10 -5.63
C LYS A 131 5.81 -15.08 -7.02
N SER A 132 5.09 -14.64 -8.04
CA SER A 132 5.60 -14.51 -9.40
C SER A 132 6.72 -13.46 -9.48
N ILE A 133 6.50 -12.26 -8.92
CA ILE A 133 7.53 -11.22 -8.89
C ILE A 133 8.76 -11.71 -8.11
N ARG A 134 8.56 -12.36 -6.97
CA ARG A 134 9.65 -12.92 -6.16
C ARG A 134 10.46 -13.97 -6.91
N ALA A 135 9.81 -14.82 -7.71
CA ALA A 135 10.48 -15.78 -8.55
C ALA A 135 11.32 -15.12 -9.66
N ALA A 136 10.81 -14.04 -10.25
CA ALA A 136 11.49 -13.31 -11.31
C ALA A 136 12.65 -12.41 -10.80
N ARG A 137 12.52 -11.83 -9.60
CA ARG A 137 13.45 -10.82 -9.06
C ARG A 137 14.40 -11.35 -7.99
N GLY A 138 14.07 -12.48 -7.36
CA GLY A 138 14.89 -13.10 -6.32
C GLY A 138 15.22 -12.14 -5.18
N ALA A 139 16.50 -12.05 -4.84
CA ALA A 139 17.03 -11.18 -3.79
C ALA A 139 17.00 -9.68 -4.12
N ASN A 140 16.64 -9.29 -5.34
CA ASN A 140 16.58 -7.88 -5.77
C ASN A 140 15.24 -7.21 -5.48
N MET A 141 14.34 -7.90 -4.78
CA MET A 141 13.01 -7.42 -4.43
C MET A 141 12.91 -7.06 -2.95
N LEU A 142 12.14 -6.03 -2.64
CA LEU A 142 11.59 -5.74 -1.32
C LEU A 142 10.07 -5.75 -1.42
N LEU A 143 9.41 -6.51 -0.55
CA LEU A 143 7.96 -6.46 -0.34
C LEU A 143 7.69 -5.61 0.91
N LEU A 144 6.98 -4.51 0.73
CA LEU A 144 6.72 -3.51 1.77
C LEU A 144 5.22 -3.36 2.00
N ASP A 145 4.82 -3.38 3.27
CA ASP A 145 3.43 -3.23 3.69
C ASP A 145 3.22 -1.85 4.31
N GLY A 146 2.39 -1.03 3.67
CA GLY A 146 2.10 0.34 4.07
C GLY A 146 1.19 0.49 5.29
N GLY A 147 0.70 -0.60 5.88
CA GLY A 147 -0.23 -0.57 7.03
C GLY A 147 -1.70 -0.68 6.65
N ASP A 148 -2.57 -0.54 7.63
CA ASP A 148 -4.00 -0.86 7.54
C ASP A 148 -4.25 -2.31 7.09
N THR A 149 -3.44 -3.21 7.62
CA THR A 149 -3.44 -4.63 7.22
C THR A 149 -4.22 -5.51 8.18
N TRP A 150 -4.12 -5.28 9.52
CA TRP A 150 -4.56 -6.25 10.53
C TRP A 150 -6.01 -6.15 10.96
N THR A 151 -6.74 -5.14 10.52
CA THR A 151 -8.07 -4.81 11.04
C THR A 151 -9.13 -4.74 9.93
N ASN A 152 -10.41 -4.64 10.33
CA ASN A 152 -11.59 -4.39 9.50
C ASN A 152 -12.26 -5.62 8.88
N SER A 153 -11.88 -6.85 9.27
CA SER A 153 -12.71 -8.04 9.02
C SER A 153 -13.33 -8.58 10.31
N TRP A 154 -14.38 -9.39 10.18
CA TRP A 154 -14.96 -10.09 11.31
C TRP A 154 -13.97 -11.03 12.00
N THR A 155 -13.16 -11.74 11.22
CA THR A 155 -12.13 -12.64 11.73
C THR A 155 -11.08 -11.88 12.51
N SER A 156 -10.55 -10.79 11.95
CA SER A 156 -9.52 -9.99 12.62
C SER A 156 -10.03 -9.34 13.90
N LEU A 157 -11.31 -8.95 13.93
CA LEU A 157 -11.94 -8.46 15.17
C LEU A 157 -11.98 -9.56 16.24
N LYS A 158 -12.28 -10.80 15.88
CA LYS A 158 -12.35 -11.95 16.83
C LYS A 158 -11.00 -12.41 17.30
N THR A 159 -9.99 -12.34 16.45
CA THR A 159 -8.61 -12.77 16.75
C THR A 159 -7.75 -11.66 17.30
N ASN A 160 -8.28 -10.43 17.41
CA ASN A 160 -7.49 -9.22 17.70
C ASN A 160 -6.24 -9.13 16.82
N GLY A 161 -6.42 -9.28 15.49
CA GLY A 161 -5.38 -9.15 14.48
C GLY A 161 -4.44 -10.34 14.32
N GLN A 162 -4.55 -11.41 15.14
CA GLN A 162 -3.64 -12.55 15.07
C GLN A 162 -3.71 -13.27 13.72
N ASP A 163 -4.88 -13.44 13.15
CA ASP A 163 -5.09 -14.07 11.85
C ASP A 163 -4.28 -13.40 10.74
N MET A 164 -4.25 -12.08 10.73
CA MET A 164 -3.50 -11.33 9.72
C MET A 164 -1.99 -11.39 9.96
N VAL A 165 -1.55 -11.37 11.21
CA VAL A 165 -0.13 -11.54 11.53
C VAL A 165 0.37 -12.91 11.07
N ASP A 166 -0.41 -13.98 11.27
CA ASP A 166 -0.06 -15.32 10.81
C ASP A 166 -0.01 -15.42 9.28
N VAL A 167 -0.93 -14.74 8.58
CA VAL A 167 -0.94 -14.65 7.12
C VAL A 167 0.25 -13.85 6.61
N MET A 168 0.52 -12.69 7.21
CA MET A 168 1.64 -11.84 6.81
C MET A 168 2.99 -12.51 7.10
N ALA A 169 3.12 -13.27 8.18
CA ALA A 169 4.29 -14.11 8.44
C ALA A 169 4.52 -15.16 7.34
N THR A 170 3.45 -15.64 6.67
CA THR A 170 3.52 -16.54 5.52
C THR A 170 3.90 -15.79 4.23
N LEU A 171 3.31 -14.62 3.99
CA LEU A 171 3.59 -13.77 2.81
C LEU A 171 5.02 -13.19 2.86
N ARG A 172 5.53 -12.94 4.07
CA ARG A 172 6.88 -12.43 4.36
C ARG A 172 7.20 -11.11 3.70
N PRO A 173 6.55 -10.00 4.07
CA PRO A 173 7.09 -8.67 3.79
C PRO A 173 8.50 -8.49 4.36
N ASP A 174 9.25 -7.57 3.78
CA ASP A 174 10.56 -7.18 4.30
C ASP A 174 10.44 -6.12 5.41
N ALA A 175 9.38 -5.30 5.39
CA ALA A 175 9.01 -4.35 6.45
C ALA A 175 7.55 -3.94 6.32
N MET A 176 6.97 -3.43 7.43
CA MET A 176 5.67 -2.77 7.44
C MET A 176 5.67 -1.50 8.30
N THR A 177 4.68 -0.65 8.10
CA THR A 177 4.27 0.42 9.01
C THR A 177 2.82 0.22 9.43
N GLY A 178 2.17 1.21 10.10
CA GLY A 178 0.82 0.97 10.59
C GLY A 178 -0.06 2.21 10.72
N HIS A 179 -1.37 1.92 10.92
CA HIS A 179 -2.41 2.90 11.20
C HIS A 179 -3.50 2.32 12.12
N TRP A 180 -4.52 1.62 11.59
CA TRP A 180 -5.59 1.02 12.40
C TRP A 180 -5.09 -0.12 13.29
N GLU A 181 -3.90 -0.67 13.03
CA GLU A 181 -3.24 -1.61 13.93
C GLU A 181 -3.18 -1.05 15.36
N PHE A 182 -2.92 0.25 15.50
CA PHE A 182 -2.80 0.90 16.80
C PHE A 182 -4.08 0.89 17.62
N THR A 183 -5.26 0.73 16.99
CA THR A 183 -6.54 0.65 17.70
C THR A 183 -6.71 -0.65 18.50
N LEU A 184 -5.85 -1.65 18.28
CA LEU A 184 -5.79 -2.87 19.09
C LEU A 184 -5.18 -2.62 20.49
N GLY A 185 -4.65 -1.42 20.73
CA GLY A 185 -4.00 -1.04 21.98
C GLY A 185 -2.51 -1.34 22.02
N ASP A 186 -1.78 -0.53 22.80
CA ASP A 186 -0.32 -0.51 22.84
C ASP A 186 0.32 -1.88 23.13
N ALA A 187 -0.17 -2.59 24.13
CA ALA A 187 0.36 -3.89 24.51
C ALA A 187 0.14 -4.94 23.40
N ARG A 188 -1.06 -4.94 22.78
CA ARG A 188 -1.39 -5.91 21.76
C ARG A 188 -0.62 -5.68 20.47
N VAL A 189 -0.45 -4.42 20.07
CA VAL A 189 0.34 -4.07 18.88
C VAL A 189 1.78 -4.51 19.02
N LYS A 190 2.41 -4.28 20.19
CA LYS A 190 3.76 -4.77 20.46
C LYS A 190 3.86 -6.29 20.37
N GLU A 191 2.95 -7.00 21.03
CA GLU A 191 2.88 -8.47 20.97
C GLU A 191 2.78 -8.98 19.54
N LEU A 192 1.95 -8.38 18.73
CA LEU A 192 1.76 -8.76 17.32
C LEU A 192 2.99 -8.42 16.47
N ALA A 193 3.56 -7.23 16.65
CA ALA A 193 4.76 -6.81 15.95
C ALA A 193 5.94 -7.76 16.21
N ASP A 194 6.10 -8.26 17.44
CA ASP A 194 7.15 -9.23 17.79
C ASP A 194 6.94 -10.59 17.10
N LYS A 195 5.72 -10.92 16.70
CA LYS A 195 5.37 -12.19 16.02
C LYS A 195 5.50 -12.16 14.51
N LEU A 196 5.64 -10.98 13.88
CA LEU A 196 5.66 -10.85 12.43
C LEU A 196 6.82 -11.56 11.75
N GLY A 197 7.97 -11.65 12.39
CA GLY A 197 9.21 -12.16 11.79
C GLY A 197 9.91 -11.20 10.82
N PHE A 198 9.39 -9.98 10.68
CA PHE A 198 9.96 -8.85 9.95
C PHE A 198 9.69 -7.54 10.71
N PRO A 199 10.45 -6.45 10.47
CA PRO A 199 10.30 -5.23 11.27
C PRO A 199 9.00 -4.48 11.01
N PHE A 200 8.35 -4.07 12.11
CA PHE A 200 7.35 -3.01 12.12
C PHE A 200 8.08 -1.68 12.33
N LEU A 201 8.00 -0.78 11.36
CA LEU A 201 8.77 0.48 11.34
C LEU A 201 7.85 1.68 11.56
N ALA A 202 8.20 2.55 12.50
CA ALA A 202 7.47 3.80 12.71
C ALA A 202 8.40 4.85 13.39
N GLN A 203 8.99 5.75 12.57
CA GLN A 203 9.89 6.79 13.08
C GLN A 203 9.15 7.81 13.97
N ASN A 204 7.85 7.95 13.77
CA ASN A 204 7.02 9.01 14.32
C ASN A 204 6.14 8.59 15.52
N VAL A 205 6.24 7.35 15.99
CA VAL A 205 5.51 6.87 17.17
C VAL A 205 6.43 6.91 18.40
N ARG A 206 5.99 7.66 19.42
CA ARG A 206 6.74 7.87 20.65
C ARG A 206 5.94 7.43 21.87
N ASP A 207 6.64 7.01 22.90
CA ASP A 207 6.07 6.86 24.22
C ASP A 207 5.63 8.21 24.78
N SER A 208 4.48 8.28 25.45
CA SER A 208 3.93 9.54 25.98
C SER A 208 4.57 10.01 27.26
N GLU A 209 5.37 9.18 27.94
CA GLU A 209 6.01 9.51 29.21
C GLU A 209 7.42 10.05 29.01
N PHE A 210 8.22 9.38 28.16
CA PHE A 210 9.63 9.71 27.95
C PHE A 210 9.95 10.19 26.54
N GLU A 211 8.99 10.24 25.63
CA GLU A 211 9.20 10.54 24.20
C GLU A 211 10.18 9.59 23.48
N ASP A 212 10.41 8.42 24.05
CA ASP A 212 11.24 7.39 23.44
C ASP A 212 10.54 6.74 22.23
N ARG A 213 11.31 6.28 21.26
CA ARG A 213 10.76 5.55 20.11
C ARG A 213 10.16 4.22 20.52
N VAL A 214 8.95 3.96 20.10
CA VAL A 214 8.24 2.71 20.37
C VAL A 214 8.67 1.61 19.40
N PHE A 215 8.98 1.95 18.16
CA PHE A 215 9.38 1.04 17.10
C PHE A 215 10.67 1.52 16.44
N PRO A 216 11.42 0.63 15.76
CA PRO A 216 12.53 1.05 14.91
C PRO A 216 12.07 2.05 13.86
N ALA A 217 12.89 3.09 13.64
CA ALA A 217 12.56 4.11 12.65
C ALA A 217 12.74 3.61 11.21
N ARG A 218 13.82 2.83 10.99
CA ARG A 218 14.21 2.35 9.67
C ARG A 218 14.86 0.99 9.72
N LYS A 219 14.99 0.37 8.54
CA LYS A 219 15.79 -0.83 8.28
C LYS A 219 16.62 -0.64 7.02
N MET A 220 17.88 -1.04 7.07
CA MET A 220 18.77 -1.08 5.92
C MET A 220 18.71 -2.45 5.25
N PHE A 221 18.71 -2.46 3.92
CA PHE A 221 18.69 -3.67 3.08
C PHE A 221 19.71 -3.56 1.96
N ASP A 222 20.39 -4.65 1.65
CA ASP A 222 21.22 -4.75 0.44
C ASP A 222 20.44 -5.49 -0.65
N ARG A 223 20.08 -4.79 -1.74
CA ARG A 223 19.29 -5.32 -2.84
C ARG A 223 19.86 -4.84 -4.17
N GLY A 224 20.12 -5.78 -5.08
CA GLY A 224 20.61 -5.45 -6.43
C GLY A 224 21.89 -4.61 -6.45
N GLY A 225 22.78 -4.78 -5.47
CA GLY A 225 24.00 -3.98 -5.32
C GLY A 225 23.76 -2.56 -4.79
N VAL A 226 22.55 -2.24 -4.34
CA VAL A 226 22.18 -0.95 -3.75
C VAL A 226 21.84 -1.12 -2.29
N LYS A 227 22.41 -0.27 -1.43
CA LYS A 227 22.00 -0.16 -0.04
C LYS A 227 20.72 0.67 0.03
N VAL A 228 19.62 0.04 0.44
CA VAL A 228 18.29 0.64 0.51
C VAL A 228 17.93 0.89 1.96
N ALA A 229 17.62 2.14 2.31
CA ALA A 229 17.02 2.48 3.60
C ALA A 229 15.50 2.53 3.44
N VAL A 230 14.77 1.76 4.23
CA VAL A 230 13.30 1.87 4.35
C VAL A 230 13.00 2.52 5.70
N ILE A 231 12.41 3.70 5.69
CA ILE A 231 11.98 4.46 6.87
C ILE A 231 10.47 4.28 6.99
N GLY A 232 9.96 3.88 8.16
CA GLY A 232 8.52 3.75 8.40
C GLY A 232 7.91 5.05 8.90
N GLN A 233 6.75 5.39 8.37
CA GLN A 233 5.95 6.55 8.76
C GLN A 233 4.51 6.11 9.01
N ALA A 234 4.15 5.94 10.27
CA ALA A 234 2.79 5.59 10.67
C ALA A 234 1.82 6.77 10.51
N PHE A 235 0.52 6.50 10.43
CA PHE A 235 -0.50 7.55 10.32
C PHE A 235 -0.38 8.58 11.44
N PRO A 236 -0.13 9.85 11.12
CA PRO A 236 0.25 10.85 12.12
C PRO A 236 -0.91 11.35 12.98
N PHE A 237 -2.15 11.17 12.50
CA PHE A 237 -3.35 11.68 13.16
C PHE A 237 -4.14 10.59 13.90
N THR A 238 -3.55 9.44 14.15
CA THR A 238 -4.17 8.31 14.87
C THR A 238 -4.86 8.72 16.18
N PRO A 239 -4.28 9.54 17.07
CA PRO A 239 -4.95 9.95 18.31
C PRO A 239 -6.08 10.97 18.12
N ILE A 240 -6.17 11.59 16.94
CA ILE A 240 -7.24 12.54 16.59
C ILE A 240 -8.42 11.78 15.96
N ALA A 241 -8.11 10.78 15.14
CA ALA A 241 -9.10 9.97 14.45
C ALA A 241 -9.77 8.91 15.33
N ASN A 242 -9.17 8.58 16.49
CA ASN A 242 -9.64 7.51 17.37
C ASN A 242 -9.81 7.99 18.81
N PRO A 243 -10.70 7.33 19.60
CA PRO A 243 -10.82 7.61 21.02
C PRO A 243 -9.49 7.43 21.76
N ARG A 244 -9.10 8.41 22.57
CA ARG A 244 -7.82 8.42 23.29
C ARG A 244 -7.56 7.16 24.11
N TRP A 245 -8.60 6.54 24.66
CA TRP A 245 -8.46 5.34 25.48
C TRP A 245 -7.96 4.10 24.71
N MET A 246 -8.07 4.10 23.37
CA MET A 246 -7.53 3.01 22.55
C MET A 246 -6.00 3.04 22.50
N ILE A 247 -5.41 4.25 22.53
CA ILE A 247 -3.96 4.43 22.38
C ILE A 247 -3.46 5.44 23.44
N PRO A 248 -3.56 5.10 24.73
CA PRO A 248 -3.31 6.08 25.79
C PRO A 248 -1.84 6.43 25.99
N LYS A 249 -0.93 5.53 25.61
CA LYS A 249 0.50 5.61 25.96
C LYS A 249 1.41 6.09 24.84
N TRP A 250 0.87 6.38 23.65
CA TRP A 250 1.69 6.79 22.50
C TRP A 250 1.28 8.14 21.95
N THR A 251 2.28 8.87 21.46
CA THR A 251 2.12 10.11 20.71
C THR A 251 2.54 9.90 19.26
N PHE A 252 1.93 10.65 18.38
CA PHE A 252 2.11 10.58 16.94
C PHE A 252 2.39 11.98 16.39
N GLY A 253 2.55 12.12 15.13
CA GLY A 253 2.80 13.36 14.39
C GLY A 253 3.56 13.07 13.11
N ILE A 254 3.73 14.05 12.25
CA ILE A 254 4.55 13.90 11.04
C ILE A 254 6.04 13.84 11.44
N ARG A 255 6.44 14.69 12.36
CA ARG A 255 7.81 14.77 12.93
C ARG A 255 8.88 14.95 11.84
N GLU A 256 8.73 15.98 11.02
CA GLU A 256 9.56 16.23 9.83
C GLU A 256 11.06 16.35 10.15
N ALA A 257 11.39 16.97 11.29
CA ALA A 257 12.78 17.10 11.72
C ALA A 257 13.41 15.74 12.08
N ASP A 258 12.66 14.87 12.75
CA ASP A 258 13.09 13.50 13.07
C ASP A 258 13.23 12.69 11.78
N LEU A 259 12.29 12.83 10.85
CA LEU A 259 12.33 12.17 9.55
C LEU A 259 13.54 12.62 8.73
N GLN A 260 13.83 13.93 8.68
CA GLN A 260 15.03 14.44 8.00
C GLN A 260 16.30 13.83 8.60
N LYS A 261 16.37 13.77 9.94
CA LYS A 261 17.52 13.15 10.62
C LYS A 261 17.67 11.68 10.22
N GLU A 262 16.59 10.91 10.15
CA GLU A 262 16.65 9.50 9.71
C GLU A 262 17.15 9.36 8.27
N VAL A 263 16.77 10.29 7.39
CA VAL A 263 17.27 10.33 6.00
C VAL A 263 18.77 10.62 5.97
N ASP A 264 19.21 11.63 6.72
CA ASP A 264 20.61 12.04 6.78
C ASP A 264 21.49 10.93 7.36
N ASP A 265 21.05 10.30 8.45
CA ASP A 265 21.73 9.16 9.06
C ASP A 265 21.82 7.97 8.08
N ALA A 266 20.74 7.65 7.37
CA ALA A 266 20.73 6.58 6.38
C ALA A 266 21.72 6.86 5.23
N ARG A 267 21.79 8.11 4.77
CA ARG A 267 22.76 8.55 3.75
C ARG A 267 24.18 8.44 4.25
N ALA A 268 24.45 8.86 5.50
CA ALA A 268 25.75 8.73 6.13
C ALA A 268 26.20 7.25 6.28
N GLU A 269 25.24 6.34 6.49
CA GLU A 269 25.47 4.89 6.49
C GLU A 269 25.63 4.29 5.07
N GLY A 270 25.57 5.12 4.03
CA GLY A 270 25.81 4.74 2.64
C GLY A 270 24.57 4.30 1.87
N ALA A 271 23.35 4.70 2.30
CA ALA A 271 22.13 4.40 1.53
C ALA A 271 22.17 5.08 0.15
N GLY A 272 22.19 4.28 -0.90
CA GLY A 272 22.03 4.74 -2.28
C GLY A 272 20.57 5.05 -2.62
N LEU A 273 19.63 4.35 -1.98
CA LEU A 273 18.19 4.55 -2.12
C LEU A 273 17.54 4.74 -0.75
N VAL A 274 16.81 5.85 -0.55
CA VAL A 274 15.99 6.09 0.64
C VAL A 274 14.52 6.03 0.24
N VAL A 275 13.79 5.12 0.87
CA VAL A 275 12.36 4.87 0.67
C VAL A 275 11.62 5.25 1.95
N LEU A 276 10.60 6.09 1.84
CA LEU A 276 9.63 6.32 2.89
C LEU A 276 8.45 5.37 2.68
N LEU A 277 8.26 4.44 3.60
CA LEU A 277 7.08 3.59 3.68
C LEU A 277 6.06 4.30 4.56
N SER A 278 5.07 4.92 3.93
CA SER A 278 4.21 5.92 4.55
C SER A 278 2.75 5.50 4.60
N HIS A 279 2.11 5.84 5.72
CA HIS A 279 0.64 5.81 5.85
C HIS A 279 0.06 7.21 6.12
N ASN A 280 0.74 8.27 5.70
CA ASN A 280 0.29 9.65 5.92
C ASN A 280 -0.96 10.04 5.14
N GLY A 281 -1.21 9.38 4.01
CA GLY A 281 -2.11 9.85 2.96
C GLY A 281 -1.41 10.78 1.95
N PHE A 282 -1.94 10.82 0.73
CA PHE A 282 -1.30 11.46 -0.41
C PHE A 282 -0.97 12.94 -0.18
N ASP A 283 -1.92 13.73 0.34
CA ASP A 283 -1.74 15.17 0.49
C ASP A 283 -0.65 15.51 1.50
N VAL A 284 -0.54 14.73 2.57
CA VAL A 284 0.52 14.89 3.58
C VAL A 284 1.85 14.46 3.01
N ASP A 285 1.89 13.37 2.22
CA ASP A 285 3.12 12.89 1.60
C ASP A 285 3.66 13.85 0.54
N VAL A 286 2.79 14.52 -0.21
CA VAL A 286 3.20 15.63 -1.10
C VAL A 286 3.89 16.73 -0.30
N LYS A 287 3.33 17.10 0.86
CA LYS A 287 3.94 18.12 1.73
C LYS A 287 5.27 17.64 2.33
N VAL A 288 5.34 16.39 2.76
CA VAL A 288 6.61 15.79 3.25
C VAL A 288 7.68 15.83 2.15
N ALA A 289 7.34 15.51 0.91
CA ALA A 289 8.27 15.58 -0.21
C ALA A 289 8.81 17.00 -0.50
N GLU A 290 8.04 18.04 -0.17
CA GLU A 290 8.48 19.43 -0.30
C GLU A 290 9.50 19.82 0.77
N VAL A 291 9.35 19.34 2.00
CA VAL A 291 10.09 19.82 3.18
C VAL A 291 11.25 18.89 3.57
N VAL A 292 11.12 17.58 3.41
CA VAL A 292 12.16 16.60 3.73
C VAL A 292 12.99 16.29 2.48
N LYS A 293 14.30 16.44 2.58
CA LYS A 293 15.21 16.23 1.44
C LYS A 293 15.90 14.88 1.50
N GLY A 294 16.21 14.32 0.33
CA GLY A 294 16.98 13.08 0.22
C GLY A 294 16.14 11.80 0.15
N ILE A 295 14.83 11.86 0.35
CA ILE A 295 13.91 10.75 0.03
C ILE A 295 13.83 10.63 -1.50
N VAL A 296 13.93 9.40 -2.00
CA VAL A 296 13.86 9.13 -3.45
C VAL A 296 12.49 8.61 -3.85
N VAL A 297 11.88 7.80 -2.99
CA VAL A 297 10.57 7.19 -3.22
C VAL A 297 9.74 7.31 -1.95
N ILE A 298 8.49 7.75 -2.08
CA ILE A 298 7.46 7.64 -1.05
C ILE A 298 6.44 6.61 -1.54
N LEU A 299 6.25 5.56 -0.75
CA LEU A 299 5.21 4.56 -0.94
C LEU A 299 4.08 4.92 0.02
N SER A 300 3.02 5.53 -0.51
CA SER A 300 1.93 6.11 0.27
C SER A 300 0.76 5.14 0.43
N GLY A 301 0.18 5.08 1.62
CA GLY A 301 -1.07 4.44 1.95
C GLY A 301 -2.13 5.43 2.45
N HIS A 302 -3.27 4.93 2.93
CA HIS A 302 -4.39 5.65 3.52
C HIS A 302 -5.33 6.34 2.50
N THR A 303 -4.84 7.05 1.49
CA THR A 303 -5.67 7.68 0.42
C THR A 303 -4.95 7.67 -0.92
#